data_5a8e2337f5357858a1093932e130994d
#
_entry.id   5a8e2337f5357858a1093932e130994d
#
_cell.length_a   1.000
_cell.length_b   1.000
_cell.length_c   1.000
_cell.angle_alpha   90.00
_cell.angle_beta   90.00
_cell.angle_gamma   90.00
#
_symmetry.space_group_name_H-M   'P 1'
#
loop_
_entity.id
_entity.type
_entity.pdbx_description
1 polymer ?
#
loop_
_entity_poly.entity_id
_entity_poly.type
_entity_poly.pdbx_seq_one_letter_code
_entity_poly.pdbx_strand_id
1 'polypeptide(L)'
;MVIKIKRLRSLLIIFLIFIGVIYLLQAKWFWKLSHPWPYQQETTEVAVNSGVDPFLLVAVIKVESSFDPQACSDAGAIGLMQVMPSTAKWVAGQIEFDNYQTEMLYQKEVNMMIGSWYLSNLLKEFDGNMVAALAAYNAGRGNVGKWMKTGQWKGTA
;
A
#
# COMPACT_ATOMS: atom_id res chain seq x y z
N MET A 1 39.72 -16.45 41.05
CA MET A 1 38.45 -15.83 41.44
C MET A 1 38.13 -14.57 40.62
N VAL A 2 39.08 -13.67 40.40
CA VAL A 2 38.89 -12.40 39.64
C VAL A 2 38.42 -12.58 38.19
N ILE A 3 38.93 -13.59 37.46
CA ILE A 3 38.58 -13.85 36.08
C ILE A 3 37.09 -14.30 35.92
N LYS A 4 36.56 -15.06 36.87
CA LYS A 4 35.12 -15.46 36.84
C LYS A 4 34.22 -14.26 37.08
N ILE A 5 34.60 -13.34 37.93
CA ILE A 5 33.80 -12.10 38.21
C ILE A 5 33.78 -11.19 37.00
N LYS A 6 34.89 -11.03 36.28
CA LYS A 6 34.94 -10.24 35.03
C LYS A 6 34.02 -10.83 33.93
N ARG A 7 34.06 -12.15 33.75
CA ARG A 7 33.18 -12.84 32.78
C ARG A 7 31.70 -12.71 33.17
N LEU A 8 31.38 -12.82 34.46
CA LEU A 8 29.99 -12.66 34.92
C LEU A 8 29.46 -11.24 34.69
N ARG A 9 30.30 -10.22 34.94
CA ARG A 9 29.95 -8.82 34.64
C ARG A 9 29.75 -8.57 33.15
N SER A 10 30.60 -9.13 32.29
CA SER A 10 30.44 -9.02 30.84
C SER A 10 29.14 -9.68 30.35
N LEU A 11 28.79 -10.84 30.86
CA LEU A 11 27.53 -11.53 30.55
C LEU A 11 26.31 -10.72 31.00
N LEU A 12 26.38 -10.12 32.18
CA LEU A 12 25.32 -9.24 32.68
C LEU A 12 25.12 -8.00 31.78
N ILE A 13 26.22 -7.38 31.35
CA ILE A 13 26.15 -6.22 30.44
C ILE A 13 25.53 -6.61 29.09
N ILE A 14 25.97 -7.73 28.51
CA ILE A 14 25.41 -8.25 27.26
C ILE A 14 23.91 -8.53 27.40
N PHE A 15 23.49 -9.12 28.50
CA PHE A 15 22.10 -9.40 28.80
C PHE A 15 21.26 -8.12 28.94
N LEU A 16 21.78 -7.11 29.63
CA LEU A 16 21.11 -5.81 29.76
C LEU A 16 21.00 -5.08 28.42
N ILE A 17 22.05 -5.13 27.57
CA ILE A 17 22.01 -4.59 26.21
C ILE A 17 20.94 -5.32 25.39
N PHE A 18 20.88 -6.65 25.47
CA PHE A 18 19.89 -7.45 24.77
C PHE A 18 18.45 -7.10 25.16
N ILE A 19 18.19 -6.95 26.47
CA ILE A 19 16.89 -6.46 26.97
C ILE A 19 16.60 -5.05 26.47
N GLY A 20 17.57 -4.16 26.50
CA GLY A 20 17.44 -2.79 25.99
C GLY A 20 17.08 -2.76 24.51
N VAL A 21 17.73 -3.58 23.70
CA VAL A 21 17.41 -3.72 22.25
C VAL A 21 15.99 -4.25 22.06
N ILE A 22 15.57 -5.29 22.80
CA ILE A 22 14.19 -5.79 22.72
C ILE A 22 13.18 -4.69 23.07
N TYR A 23 13.45 -3.93 24.13
CA TYR A 23 12.60 -2.83 24.55
C TYR A 23 12.50 -1.73 23.47
N LEU A 24 13.62 -1.39 22.86
CA LEU A 24 13.67 -0.41 21.75
C LEU A 24 12.88 -0.93 20.53
N LEU A 25 13.04 -2.20 20.18
CA LEU A 25 12.32 -2.81 19.06
C LEU A 25 10.80 -2.89 19.29
N GLN A 26 10.35 -2.97 20.55
CA GLN A 26 8.93 -2.95 20.90
C GLN A 26 8.38 -1.53 21.07
N ALA A 27 9.21 -0.50 21.08
CA ALA A 27 8.79 0.87 21.26
C ALA A 27 7.98 1.38 20.05
N LYS A 28 6.78 1.90 20.30
CA LYS A 28 5.89 2.44 19.24
C LYS A 28 6.56 3.51 18.36
N TRP A 29 7.46 4.31 18.94
CA TRP A 29 8.20 5.34 18.19
C TRP A 29 9.19 4.73 17.19
N PHE A 30 9.81 3.58 17.50
CA PHE A 30 10.69 2.86 16.58
C PHE A 30 9.92 2.36 15.34
N TRP A 31 8.75 1.77 15.55
CA TRP A 31 7.89 1.32 14.45
C TRP A 31 7.37 2.48 13.61
N LYS A 32 7.04 3.62 14.24
CA LYS A 32 6.62 4.83 13.54
C LYS A 32 7.73 5.42 12.68
N LEU A 33 9.01 5.32 13.13
CA LEU A 33 10.18 5.79 12.39
C LEU A 33 10.55 4.85 11.23
N SER A 34 10.47 3.53 11.45
CA SER A 34 10.83 2.52 10.45
C SER A 34 9.74 2.28 9.39
N HIS A 35 8.47 2.59 9.74
CA HIS A 35 7.32 2.45 8.85
C HIS A 35 6.51 3.74 8.84
N PRO A 36 7.05 4.82 8.23
CA PRO A 36 6.31 6.06 8.13
C PRO A 36 5.05 5.85 7.31
N TRP A 37 3.95 6.39 7.81
CA TRP A 37 2.68 6.49 7.08
C TRP A 37 2.41 7.96 6.77
N PRO A 38 2.99 8.50 5.69
CA PRO A 38 2.65 9.82 5.20
C PRO A 38 1.17 9.89 4.81
N TYR A 39 0.57 11.06 4.94
CA TYR A 39 -0.84 11.29 4.57
C TYR A 39 -1.83 10.38 5.31
N GLN A 40 -1.55 10.02 6.57
CA GLN A 40 -2.36 9.06 7.33
C GLN A 40 -3.83 9.47 7.41
N GLN A 41 -4.10 10.74 7.68
CA GLN A 41 -5.46 11.25 7.80
C GLN A 41 -6.19 11.15 6.46
N GLU A 42 -5.59 11.67 5.40
CA GLU A 42 -6.16 11.69 4.05
C GLU A 42 -6.39 10.27 3.52
N THR A 43 -5.40 9.38 3.71
CA THR A 43 -5.51 7.98 3.30
C THR A 43 -6.64 7.27 4.04
N THR A 44 -6.80 7.52 5.35
CA THR A 44 -7.87 6.91 6.15
C THR A 44 -9.24 7.40 5.70
N GLU A 45 -9.39 8.71 5.48
CA GLU A 45 -10.63 9.32 5.02
C GLU A 45 -11.06 8.76 3.64
N VAL A 46 -10.13 8.73 2.69
CA VAL A 46 -10.39 8.20 1.35
C VAL A 46 -10.72 6.71 1.38
N ALA A 47 -10.03 5.92 2.22
CA ALA A 47 -10.30 4.50 2.38
C ALA A 47 -11.71 4.23 2.90
N VAL A 48 -12.14 4.95 3.94
CA VAL A 48 -13.49 4.87 4.49
C VAL A 48 -14.53 5.23 3.44
N ASN A 49 -14.33 6.34 2.71
CA ASN A 49 -15.26 6.80 1.68
C ASN A 49 -15.38 5.83 0.50
N SER A 50 -14.32 5.13 0.15
CA SER A 50 -14.32 4.12 -0.93
C SER A 50 -14.71 2.71 -0.48
N GLY A 51 -14.85 2.48 0.84
CA GLY A 51 -15.13 1.15 1.41
C GLY A 51 -13.95 0.18 1.31
N VAL A 52 -12.72 0.70 1.28
CA VAL A 52 -11.48 -0.09 1.27
C VAL A 52 -10.88 -0.07 2.67
N ASP A 53 -10.27 -1.18 3.08
CA ASP A 53 -9.51 -1.22 4.34
C ASP A 53 -8.35 -0.20 4.29
N PRO A 54 -8.18 0.69 5.29
CA PRO A 54 -7.14 1.70 5.29
C PRO A 54 -5.72 1.13 5.24
N PHE A 55 -5.48 -0.04 5.87
CA PHE A 55 -4.17 -0.68 5.81
C PHE A 55 -3.88 -1.29 4.45
N LEU A 56 -4.91 -1.79 3.76
CA LEU A 56 -4.78 -2.24 2.37
C LEU A 56 -4.45 -1.06 1.46
N LEU A 57 -5.17 0.06 1.59
CA LEU A 57 -4.92 1.24 0.76
C LEU A 57 -3.49 1.78 0.95
N VAL A 58 -3.03 1.91 2.20
CA VAL A 58 -1.67 2.38 2.47
C VAL A 58 -0.60 1.41 1.99
N ALA A 59 -0.87 0.09 2.05
CA ALA A 59 0.04 -0.91 1.52
C ALA A 59 0.17 -0.80 -0.01
N VAL A 60 -0.92 -0.59 -0.72
CA VAL A 60 -0.91 -0.33 -2.18
C VAL A 60 -0.10 0.92 -2.49
N ILE A 61 -0.39 2.07 -1.85
CA ILE A 61 0.38 3.31 -2.05
C ILE A 61 1.87 3.11 -1.79
N LYS A 62 2.22 2.36 -0.73
CA LYS A 62 3.61 2.06 -0.41
C LYS A 62 4.32 1.26 -1.50
N VAL A 63 3.65 0.27 -2.05
CA VAL A 63 4.21 -0.60 -3.11
C VAL A 63 4.30 0.14 -4.44
N GLU A 64 3.27 0.92 -4.80
CA GLU A 64 3.16 1.57 -6.10
C GLU A 64 4.14 2.75 -6.26
N SER A 65 4.28 3.60 -5.25
CA SER A 65 5.06 4.84 -5.37
C SER A 65 6.01 5.10 -4.21
N SER A 66 6.01 4.29 -3.16
CA SER A 66 6.67 4.64 -1.89
C SER A 66 6.23 6.00 -1.32
N PHE A 67 4.96 6.38 -1.54
CA PHE A 67 4.33 7.65 -1.17
C PHE A 67 4.82 8.88 -1.96
N ASP A 68 5.38 8.70 -3.14
CA ASP A 68 5.75 9.81 -4.02
C ASP A 68 4.56 10.24 -4.91
N PRO A 69 3.97 11.43 -4.71
CA PRO A 69 2.86 11.90 -5.53
C PRO A 69 3.29 12.29 -6.95
N GLN A 70 4.59 12.46 -7.19
CA GLN A 70 5.14 12.82 -8.50
C GLN A 70 5.67 11.60 -9.26
N ALA A 71 5.51 10.38 -8.72
CA ALA A 71 5.96 9.18 -9.37
C ALA A 71 5.30 9.00 -10.74
N CYS A 72 6.10 8.64 -11.72
CA CYS A 72 5.65 8.30 -13.07
C CYS A 72 6.43 7.07 -13.54
N SER A 73 5.74 6.00 -13.92
CA SER A 73 6.38 4.80 -14.43
C SER A 73 6.68 4.90 -15.93
N ASP A 74 7.57 4.04 -16.43
CA ASP A 74 7.87 3.93 -17.87
C ASP A 74 6.63 3.59 -18.70
N ALA A 75 5.64 2.91 -18.10
CA ALA A 75 4.36 2.60 -18.73
C ALA A 75 3.37 3.78 -18.70
N GLY A 76 3.70 4.88 -18.02
CA GLY A 76 2.88 6.07 -17.89
C GLY A 76 1.84 6.02 -16.76
N ALA A 77 2.00 5.14 -15.77
CA ALA A 77 1.21 5.19 -14.54
C ALA A 77 1.67 6.35 -13.65
N ILE A 78 0.75 7.06 -12.99
CA ILE A 78 1.00 8.34 -12.34
C ILE A 78 0.59 8.32 -10.87
N GLY A 79 1.43 8.94 -10.03
CA GLY A 79 1.15 9.38 -8.67
C GLY A 79 1.15 8.30 -7.62
N LEU A 80 0.56 8.59 -6.44
CA LEU A 80 0.62 7.76 -5.25
C LEU A 80 0.20 6.30 -5.47
N MET A 81 -0.86 6.09 -6.24
CA MET A 81 -1.42 4.77 -6.50
C MET A 81 -1.12 4.27 -7.93
N GLN A 82 -0.19 4.91 -8.65
CA GLN A 82 0.24 4.53 -10.00
C GLN A 82 -0.95 4.24 -10.93
N VAL A 83 -1.86 5.21 -11.01
CA VAL A 83 -3.07 5.06 -11.84
C VAL A 83 -2.74 5.35 -13.29
N MET A 84 -3.12 4.43 -14.20
CA MET A 84 -3.01 4.66 -15.64
C MET A 84 -4.00 5.74 -16.09
N PRO A 85 -3.59 6.68 -16.98
CA PRO A 85 -4.49 7.72 -17.51
C PRO A 85 -5.80 7.20 -18.08
N SER A 86 -5.76 6.07 -18.78
CA SER A 86 -6.96 5.42 -19.32
C SER A 86 -7.92 4.93 -18.23
N THR A 87 -7.37 4.35 -17.16
CA THR A 87 -8.14 3.90 -15.98
C THR A 87 -8.75 5.10 -15.28
N ALA A 88 -7.96 6.16 -15.07
CA ALA A 88 -8.42 7.37 -14.41
C ALA A 88 -9.55 8.06 -15.19
N LYS A 89 -9.42 8.17 -16.50
CA LYS A 89 -10.48 8.72 -17.36
C LYS A 89 -11.78 7.91 -17.26
N TRP A 90 -11.66 6.57 -17.23
CA TRP A 90 -12.82 5.69 -17.06
C TRP A 90 -13.45 5.88 -15.68
N VAL A 91 -12.65 5.89 -14.59
CA VAL A 91 -13.14 6.11 -13.23
C VAL A 91 -13.80 7.48 -13.11
N ALA A 92 -13.19 8.55 -13.63
CA ALA A 92 -13.74 9.90 -13.61
C ALA A 92 -15.14 9.96 -14.21
N GLY A 93 -15.38 9.21 -15.31
CA GLY A 93 -16.71 9.08 -15.89
C GLY A 93 -17.69 8.28 -15.02
N GLN A 94 -17.21 7.35 -14.19
CA GLN A 94 -18.08 6.56 -13.29
C GLN A 94 -18.53 7.35 -12.04
N ILE A 95 -17.68 8.30 -11.60
CA ILE A 95 -17.95 9.12 -10.41
C ILE A 95 -18.42 10.53 -10.75
N GLU A 96 -18.77 10.77 -12.00
CA GLU A 96 -19.23 12.07 -12.51
C GLU A 96 -18.26 13.20 -12.17
N PHE A 97 -16.93 12.94 -12.30
CA PHE A 97 -15.90 13.93 -12.05
C PHE A 97 -15.72 14.81 -13.28
N ASP A 98 -16.49 15.89 -13.33
CA ASP A 98 -16.45 16.86 -14.43
C ASP A 98 -15.09 17.54 -14.56
N ASN A 99 -14.70 17.83 -15.79
CA ASN A 99 -13.44 18.52 -16.14
C ASN A 99 -12.16 17.79 -15.68
N TYR A 100 -12.21 16.46 -15.50
CA TYR A 100 -11.03 15.67 -15.20
C TYR A 100 -9.95 15.85 -16.30
N GLN A 101 -8.73 16.10 -15.87
CA GLN A 101 -7.53 16.16 -16.71
C GLN A 101 -6.46 15.21 -16.15
N THR A 102 -5.66 14.63 -17.04
CA THR A 102 -4.64 13.62 -16.65
C THR A 102 -3.62 14.18 -15.65
N GLU A 103 -3.25 15.44 -15.79
CA GLU A 103 -2.31 16.14 -14.91
C GLU A 103 -2.78 16.21 -13.46
N MET A 104 -4.09 16.11 -13.22
CA MET A 104 -4.66 16.05 -11.87
C MET A 104 -4.23 14.80 -11.11
N LEU A 105 -3.74 13.75 -11.79
CA LEU A 105 -3.20 12.55 -11.13
C LEU A 105 -1.94 12.81 -10.30
N TYR A 106 -1.25 13.93 -10.50
CA TYR A 106 -0.15 14.34 -9.64
C TYR A 106 -0.63 15.00 -8.33
N GLN A 107 -1.92 15.33 -8.22
CA GLN A 107 -2.54 15.79 -6.99
C GLN A 107 -2.90 14.58 -6.12
N LYS A 108 -2.33 14.50 -4.91
CA LYS A 108 -2.49 13.34 -4.04
C LYS A 108 -3.94 12.99 -3.74
N GLU A 109 -4.79 14.01 -3.55
CA GLU A 109 -6.22 13.85 -3.25
C GLU A 109 -6.96 13.19 -4.42
N VAL A 110 -6.73 13.67 -5.64
CA VAL A 110 -7.35 13.15 -6.86
C VAL A 110 -6.86 11.73 -7.14
N ASN A 111 -5.56 11.51 -6.99
CA ASN A 111 -4.95 10.21 -7.24
C ASN A 111 -5.49 9.14 -6.28
N MET A 112 -5.52 9.44 -4.98
CA MET A 112 -6.06 8.54 -3.96
C MET A 112 -7.57 8.30 -4.15
N MET A 113 -8.34 9.33 -4.48
CA MET A 113 -9.77 9.20 -4.74
C MET A 113 -10.05 8.25 -5.93
N ILE A 114 -9.39 8.46 -7.05
CA ILE A 114 -9.55 7.63 -8.25
C ILE A 114 -9.03 6.20 -8.02
N GLY A 115 -7.81 6.09 -7.46
CA GLY A 115 -7.18 4.79 -7.24
C GLY A 115 -7.92 3.93 -6.21
N SER A 116 -8.40 4.52 -5.13
CA SER A 116 -9.16 3.79 -4.10
C SER A 116 -10.53 3.35 -4.61
N TRP A 117 -11.21 4.20 -5.39
CA TRP A 117 -12.45 3.82 -6.05
C TRP A 117 -12.23 2.63 -7.01
N TYR A 118 -11.16 2.69 -7.81
CA TYR A 118 -10.80 1.60 -8.72
C TYR A 118 -10.51 0.30 -7.97
N LEU A 119 -9.74 0.36 -6.88
CA LEU A 119 -9.44 -0.79 -6.03
C LEU A 119 -10.73 -1.37 -5.40
N SER A 120 -11.61 -0.51 -4.89
CA SER A 120 -12.94 -0.91 -4.38
C SER A 120 -13.76 -1.63 -5.43
N ASN A 121 -13.77 -1.10 -6.66
CA ASN A 121 -14.48 -1.71 -7.76
C ASN A 121 -13.94 -3.10 -8.11
N LEU A 122 -12.62 -3.26 -8.13
CA LEU A 122 -11.98 -4.56 -8.35
C LEU A 122 -12.29 -5.56 -7.23
N LEU A 123 -12.27 -5.12 -5.95
CA LEU A 123 -12.66 -5.98 -4.84
C LEU A 123 -14.11 -6.49 -5.00
N LYS A 124 -15.02 -5.65 -5.47
CA LYS A 124 -16.40 -6.04 -5.77
C LYS A 124 -16.48 -6.99 -6.99
N GLU A 125 -15.75 -6.69 -8.07
CA GLU A 125 -15.71 -7.49 -9.29
C GLU A 125 -15.21 -8.93 -9.04
N PHE A 126 -14.29 -9.09 -8.08
CA PHE A 126 -13.71 -10.38 -7.72
C PHE A 126 -14.27 -10.96 -6.40
N ASP A 127 -15.51 -10.61 -6.03
CA ASP A 127 -16.25 -11.16 -4.87
C ASP A 127 -15.47 -11.09 -3.54
N GLY A 128 -14.69 -10.02 -3.33
CA GLY A 128 -13.86 -9.83 -2.15
C GLY A 128 -12.54 -10.60 -2.16
N ASN A 129 -12.22 -11.33 -3.23
CA ASN A 129 -10.93 -11.99 -3.37
C ASN A 129 -9.81 -10.94 -3.55
N MET A 130 -9.16 -10.58 -2.44
CA MET A 130 -8.11 -9.56 -2.39
C MET A 130 -6.94 -9.88 -3.32
N VAL A 131 -6.54 -11.16 -3.42
CA VAL A 131 -5.41 -11.57 -4.26
C VAL A 131 -5.74 -11.33 -5.74
N ALA A 132 -6.94 -11.69 -6.17
CA ALA A 132 -7.41 -11.46 -7.53
C ALA A 132 -7.58 -9.96 -7.84
N ALA A 133 -8.13 -9.19 -6.90
CA ALA A 133 -8.29 -7.74 -7.04
C ALA A 133 -6.95 -7.01 -7.16
N LEU A 134 -5.96 -7.34 -6.32
CA LEU A 134 -4.62 -6.76 -6.40
C LEU A 134 -3.87 -7.17 -7.67
N ALA A 135 -4.01 -8.42 -8.09
CA ALA A 135 -3.46 -8.87 -9.37
C ALA A 135 -4.12 -8.13 -10.56
N ALA A 136 -5.43 -7.87 -10.48
CA ALA A 136 -6.15 -7.11 -11.49
C ALA A 136 -5.79 -5.63 -11.49
N TYR A 137 -5.49 -5.06 -10.32
CA TYR A 137 -4.98 -3.70 -10.19
C TYR A 137 -3.65 -3.54 -10.95
N ASN A 138 -2.73 -4.48 -10.76
CA ASN A 138 -1.40 -4.46 -11.36
C ASN A 138 -1.40 -4.90 -12.85
N ALA A 139 -2.03 -6.04 -13.17
CA ALA A 139 -1.97 -6.66 -14.49
C ALA A 139 -3.16 -6.33 -15.41
N GLY A 140 -4.16 -5.64 -14.89
CA GLY A 140 -5.42 -5.35 -15.58
C GLY A 140 -6.48 -6.44 -15.41
N ARG A 141 -7.70 -6.02 -15.08
CA ARG A 141 -8.86 -6.89 -14.79
C ARG A 141 -9.18 -7.91 -15.90
N GLY A 142 -9.01 -7.50 -17.17
CA GLY A 142 -9.27 -8.39 -18.31
C GLY A 142 -8.33 -9.61 -18.35
N ASN A 143 -7.06 -9.41 -18.00
CA ASN A 143 -6.06 -10.47 -17.94
C ASN A 143 -6.38 -11.46 -16.81
N VAL A 144 -6.66 -10.96 -15.62
CA VAL A 144 -6.99 -11.82 -14.46
C VAL A 144 -8.28 -12.58 -14.70
N GLY A 145 -9.32 -11.93 -15.21
CA GLY A 145 -10.57 -12.59 -15.59
C GLY A 145 -10.37 -13.71 -16.63
N LYS A 146 -9.46 -13.51 -17.60
CA LYS A 146 -9.08 -14.54 -18.56
C LYS A 146 -8.33 -15.70 -17.88
N TRP A 147 -7.35 -15.41 -17.02
CA TRP A 147 -6.58 -16.44 -16.31
C TRP A 147 -7.46 -17.29 -15.40
N MET A 148 -8.42 -16.70 -14.72
CA MET A 148 -9.38 -17.43 -13.89
C MET A 148 -10.25 -18.37 -14.73
N LYS A 149 -10.74 -17.91 -15.89
CA LYS A 149 -11.58 -18.73 -16.81
C LYS A 149 -10.81 -19.86 -17.47
N THR A 150 -9.53 -19.67 -17.76
CA THR A 150 -8.69 -20.66 -18.45
C THR A 150 -7.95 -21.60 -17.50
N GLY A 151 -8.13 -21.49 -16.19
CA GLY A 151 -7.41 -22.27 -15.19
C GLY A 151 -5.92 -21.91 -15.07
N GLN A 152 -5.48 -20.82 -15.69
CA GLN A 152 -4.10 -20.32 -15.61
C GLN A 152 -3.84 -19.50 -14.32
N TRP A 153 -4.90 -19.17 -13.57
CA TRP A 153 -4.81 -18.49 -12.30
C TRP A 153 -4.18 -19.41 -11.25
N LYS A 154 -2.98 -19.04 -10.79
CA LYS A 154 -2.24 -19.73 -9.72
C LYS A 154 -2.22 -18.94 -8.41
N GLY A 155 -3.05 -17.91 -8.31
CA GLY A 155 -3.22 -17.16 -7.08
C GLY A 155 -3.78 -18.11 -6.01
N THR A 156 -3.11 -18.18 -4.88
CA THR A 156 -3.60 -18.99 -3.73
C THR A 156 -4.94 -18.45 -3.28
N ALA A 157 -5.84 -19.36 -3.01
CA ALA A 157 -7.09 -19.06 -2.30
C ALA A 157 -6.78 -18.59 -0.89
#